data_65c3f579e59f50b813edcffe3dafe11d
#
_entry.id   65c3f579e59f50b813edcffe3dafe11d
#
_cell.length_a   1.000
_cell.length_b   1.000
_cell.length_c   1.000
_cell.angle_alpha   90.00
_cell.angle_beta   90.00
_cell.angle_gamma   90.00
#
_symmetry.space_group_name_H-M   'P 1'
#
loop_
_entity.id
_entity.type
_entity.pdbx_description
1 polymer ?
#
loop_
_entity_poly.entity_id
_entity_poly.type
_entity_poly.pdbx_seq_one_letter_code
_entity_poly.pdbx_strand_id
1 'polypeptide(L)'
;MGFHGTDGFSIYDGMGRLSLRLDNYTRKRKCFAGELLLMDGNGKAVVTLRPQILSMQDRWSGFRGEDGRETDFRSTHVFDTRRRSVLQSCDEAEVLMDSTPDHKLPDFRTEGCFRRRNCKIMDRNDDEVTLISRNKENKSVAPGDDVFSLIIQPNMETELMAAFLVLMDRICT
;
A
#
# COMPACT_ATOMS: atom_id res chain seq x y z
N MET A 1 9.65 6.78 -9.23
CA MET A 1 10.90 6.35 -8.60
C MET A 1 10.67 5.04 -7.90
N GLY A 2 11.37 4.02 -8.31
CA GLY A 2 11.40 2.80 -7.54
C GLY A 2 12.10 3.06 -6.21
N PHE A 3 11.70 2.37 -5.15
CA PHE A 3 12.42 2.36 -3.89
C PHE A 3 13.83 1.79 -4.13
N HIS A 4 14.78 2.63 -4.48
CA HIS A 4 16.18 2.22 -4.53
C HIS A 4 16.71 2.15 -3.12
N GLY A 5 16.73 0.92 -2.60
CA GLY A 5 17.52 0.51 -1.44
C GLY A 5 17.28 1.32 -0.17
N THR A 6 17.08 0.67 0.94
CA THR A 6 17.21 1.15 2.33
C THR A 6 16.27 2.25 2.83
N ASP A 7 15.71 3.10 1.97
CA ASP A 7 14.98 4.27 2.40
C ASP A 7 13.47 3.98 2.37
N GLY A 8 12.88 3.94 3.56
CA GLY A 8 11.49 3.65 3.75
C GLY A 8 10.58 4.71 3.11
N PHE A 9 9.35 4.37 2.90
CA PHE A 9 8.29 5.27 2.46
C PHE A 9 7.69 5.96 3.70
N SER A 10 7.44 7.28 3.64
CA SER A 10 6.86 8.04 4.74
C SER A 10 5.67 8.85 4.27
N ILE A 11 4.59 8.81 5.05
CA ILE A 11 3.37 9.57 4.84
C ILE A 11 3.25 10.60 5.97
N TYR A 12 3.05 11.85 5.59
CA TYR A 12 2.83 12.96 6.50
C TYR A 12 1.39 13.46 6.35
N ASP A 13 0.79 13.87 7.46
CA ASP A 13 -0.53 14.51 7.44
C ASP A 13 -0.45 15.95 6.89
N GLY A 14 -1.62 16.60 6.72
CA GLY A 14 -1.70 17.97 6.23
C GLY A 14 -1.04 19.02 7.15
N MET A 15 -0.65 18.63 8.36
CA MET A 15 0.09 19.48 9.33
C MET A 15 1.59 19.19 9.33
N GLY A 16 2.05 18.29 8.45
CA GLY A 16 3.47 17.89 8.34
C GLY A 16 3.93 16.92 9.44
N ARG A 17 3.04 16.27 10.18
CA ARG A 17 3.39 15.26 11.18
C ARG A 17 3.47 13.90 10.52
N LEU A 18 4.48 13.10 10.89
CA LEU A 18 4.61 11.73 10.43
C LEU A 18 3.39 10.91 10.87
N SER A 19 2.62 10.43 9.91
CA SER A 19 1.44 9.59 10.13
C SER A 19 1.79 8.11 10.03
N LEU A 20 2.42 7.72 8.92
CA LEU A 20 2.79 6.34 8.66
C LEU A 20 4.19 6.26 8.05
N ARG A 21 4.89 5.16 8.29
CA ARG A 21 6.16 4.84 7.64
C ARG A 21 6.24 3.37 7.27
N LEU A 22 6.88 3.09 6.16
CA LEU A 22 7.22 1.75 5.74
C LEU A 22 8.65 1.44 6.19
N ASP A 23 8.84 0.34 6.88
CA ASP A 23 10.16 -0.19 7.20
C ASP A 23 10.40 -1.50 6.45
N ASN A 24 11.54 -1.56 5.79
CA ASN A 24 11.95 -2.78 5.09
C ASN A 24 12.73 -3.66 6.07
N TYR A 25 12.02 -4.52 6.76
CA TYR A 25 12.53 -5.29 7.89
C TYR A 25 13.54 -6.40 7.54
N THR A 26 13.90 -6.53 6.26
CA THR A 26 14.73 -7.65 5.74
C THR A 26 16.14 -7.73 6.35
N ARG A 27 16.60 -6.72 7.09
CA ARG A 27 17.99 -6.68 7.58
C ARG A 27 18.23 -7.26 8.97
N LYS A 28 17.23 -7.47 9.83
CA LYS A 28 17.48 -7.81 11.24
C LYS A 28 16.77 -9.04 11.81
N ARG A 29 15.78 -9.61 11.14
CA ARG A 29 15.08 -10.81 11.65
C ARG A 29 14.85 -11.82 10.53
N LYS A 30 14.74 -13.12 10.90
CA LYS A 30 14.40 -14.26 10.03
C LYS A 30 12.95 -14.21 9.55
N CYS A 31 12.49 -13.05 9.04
CA CYS A 31 11.20 -12.90 8.41
C CYS A 31 11.29 -13.31 6.94
N PHE A 32 10.18 -13.72 6.36
CA PHE A 32 10.11 -14.14 4.96
C PHE A 32 10.72 -13.07 4.04
N ALA A 33 11.55 -13.49 3.09
CA ALA A 33 12.19 -12.58 2.16
C ALA A 33 11.13 -11.72 1.46
N GLY A 34 11.24 -10.39 1.58
CA GLY A 34 10.31 -9.44 0.94
C GLY A 34 9.16 -8.93 1.81
N GLU A 35 9.06 -9.34 3.08
CA GLU A 35 8.04 -8.80 3.99
C GLU A 35 8.26 -7.29 4.24
N LEU A 36 7.17 -6.52 4.23
CA LEU A 36 7.15 -5.08 4.47
C LEU A 36 6.29 -4.78 5.70
N LEU A 37 6.75 -3.87 6.54
CA LEU A 37 6.06 -3.47 7.76
C LEU A 37 5.64 -2.00 7.68
N LEU A 38 4.32 -1.76 7.67
CA LEU A 38 3.77 -0.42 7.80
C LEU A 38 3.57 -0.11 9.26
N MET A 39 4.15 1.00 9.72
CA MET A 39 4.12 1.45 11.11
C MET A 39 3.48 2.83 11.22
N ASP A 40 2.87 3.11 12.37
CA ASP A 40 2.39 4.45 12.71
C ASP A 40 3.57 5.40 13.04
N GLY A 41 3.25 6.68 13.32
CA GLY A 41 4.23 7.69 13.69
C GLY A 41 5.00 7.39 14.98
N ASN A 42 4.48 6.50 15.84
CA ASN A 42 5.12 6.07 17.09
C ASN A 42 6.01 4.83 16.90
N GLY A 43 5.99 4.24 15.69
CA GLY A 43 6.75 3.04 15.39
C GLY A 43 6.03 1.73 15.75
N LYS A 44 4.72 1.77 16.02
CA LYS A 44 3.89 0.59 16.21
C LYS A 44 3.50 0.03 14.85
N ALA A 45 3.68 -1.29 14.66
CA ALA A 45 3.24 -1.98 13.46
C ALA A 45 1.71 -1.95 13.33
N VAL A 46 1.20 -1.50 12.18
CA VAL A 46 -0.24 -1.44 11.88
C VAL A 46 -0.65 -2.44 10.83
N VAL A 47 0.17 -2.64 9.79
CA VAL A 47 -0.05 -3.63 8.74
C VAL A 47 1.26 -4.30 8.35
N THR A 48 1.22 -5.62 8.23
CA THR A 48 2.31 -6.42 7.67
C THR A 48 1.91 -6.89 6.27
N LEU A 49 2.78 -6.68 5.28
CA LEU A 49 2.56 -7.05 3.89
C LEU A 49 3.50 -8.18 3.51
N ARG A 50 2.97 -9.30 3.01
CA ARG A 50 3.72 -10.50 2.62
C ARG A 50 3.52 -10.85 1.16
N PRO A 51 4.60 -11.03 0.38
CA PRO A 51 4.48 -11.51 -0.99
C PRO A 51 4.09 -13.00 -0.99
N GLN A 52 3.21 -13.38 -1.90
CA GLN A 52 2.88 -14.79 -2.15
C GLN A 52 3.86 -15.35 -3.19
N ILE A 53 4.95 -15.95 -2.71
CA ILE A 53 6.13 -16.37 -3.51
C ILE A 53 5.78 -17.37 -4.64
N LEU A 54 4.72 -18.14 -4.51
CA LEU A 54 4.31 -19.14 -5.50
C LEU A 54 3.27 -18.64 -6.51
N SER A 55 2.97 -17.34 -6.50
CA SER A 55 1.97 -16.76 -7.39
C SER A 55 2.62 -16.17 -8.64
N MET A 56 2.15 -16.58 -9.83
CA MET A 56 2.54 -15.98 -11.12
C MET A 56 2.00 -14.54 -11.31
N GLN A 57 1.21 -14.00 -10.37
CA GLN A 57 0.46 -12.76 -10.53
C GLN A 57 0.86 -11.65 -9.54
N ASP A 58 2.09 -11.63 -9.04
CA ASP A 58 2.55 -10.62 -8.07
C ASP A 58 1.53 -10.39 -6.95
N ARG A 59 1.11 -11.47 -6.29
CA ARG A 59 0.13 -11.43 -5.20
C ARG A 59 0.78 -11.05 -3.89
N TRP A 60 0.06 -10.27 -3.11
CA TRP A 60 0.45 -9.89 -1.76
C TRP A 60 -0.72 -10.04 -0.80
N SER A 61 -0.42 -10.43 0.43
CA SER A 61 -1.39 -10.52 1.52
C SER A 61 -1.08 -9.49 2.58
N GLY A 62 -2.13 -8.83 3.10
CA GLY A 62 -2.06 -7.89 4.19
C GLY A 62 -2.57 -8.50 5.49
N PHE A 63 -1.84 -8.25 6.58
CA PHE A 63 -2.14 -8.76 7.91
C PHE A 63 -2.16 -7.62 8.92
N ARG A 64 -3.11 -7.64 9.86
CA ARG A 64 -3.05 -6.83 11.08
C ARG A 64 -2.50 -7.68 12.21
N GLY A 65 -1.53 -7.14 12.95
CA GLY A 65 -0.98 -7.76 14.14
C GLY A 65 -1.44 -7.04 15.39
N GLU A 66 -1.81 -7.80 16.41
CA GLU A 66 -1.81 -7.30 17.77
C GLU A 66 -0.38 -7.29 18.27
N ASP A 67 0.09 -6.12 18.74
CA ASP A 67 1.35 -5.83 19.44
C ASP A 67 2.54 -6.79 19.20
N GLY A 68 3.56 -6.22 18.57
CA GLY A 68 4.88 -6.80 18.26
C GLY A 68 5.66 -7.46 19.42
N ARG A 69 5.08 -8.32 20.20
CA ARG A 69 5.78 -9.25 21.10
C ARG A 69 6.11 -10.54 20.37
N GLU A 70 7.32 -10.91 20.45
CA GLU A 70 8.06 -11.91 19.67
C GLU A 70 7.53 -13.35 19.66
N THR A 71 6.41 -13.66 20.28
CA THR A 71 5.99 -15.05 20.50
C THR A 71 4.55 -15.42 20.13
N ASP A 72 3.69 -14.44 19.76
CA ASP A 72 2.33 -14.78 19.38
C ASP A 72 2.02 -14.32 17.95
N PHE A 73 2.12 -15.26 17.00
CA PHE A 73 1.78 -15.09 15.57
C PHE A 73 0.27 -15.03 15.34
N ARG A 74 -0.47 -14.25 16.08
CA ARG A 74 -1.88 -13.95 15.79
C ARG A 74 -2.00 -12.72 14.90
N SER A 75 -1.39 -12.80 13.72
CA SER A 75 -1.70 -11.82 12.68
C SER A 75 -3.00 -12.24 11.99
N THR A 76 -4.00 -11.38 12.04
CA THR A 76 -5.26 -11.59 11.32
C THR A 76 -5.08 -11.20 9.87
N HIS A 77 -5.34 -12.12 8.95
CA HIS A 77 -5.41 -11.82 7.52
C HIS A 77 -6.53 -10.79 7.28
N VAL A 78 -6.29 -9.80 6.45
CA VAL A 78 -7.23 -8.70 6.20
C VAL A 78 -7.59 -8.61 4.73
N PHE A 79 -6.62 -8.76 3.84
CA PHE A 79 -6.85 -8.64 2.39
C PHE A 79 -5.77 -9.34 1.57
N ASP A 80 -6.13 -9.67 0.35
CA ASP A 80 -5.20 -10.07 -0.72
C ASP A 80 -5.22 -9.04 -1.83
N THR A 81 -4.05 -8.82 -2.46
CA THR A 81 -3.95 -8.05 -3.70
C THR A 81 -3.45 -8.91 -4.83
N ARG A 82 -3.89 -8.60 -6.03
CA ARG A 82 -3.42 -9.23 -7.26
C ARG A 82 -3.35 -8.22 -8.40
N ARG A 83 -2.45 -8.45 -9.33
CA ARG A 83 -2.43 -7.73 -10.60
C ARG A 83 -3.59 -8.21 -11.47
N ARG A 84 -4.38 -7.29 -12.04
CA ARG A 84 -5.54 -7.63 -12.86
C ARG A 84 -5.16 -8.33 -14.17
N SER A 85 -4.10 -7.91 -14.81
CA SER A 85 -3.65 -8.50 -16.07
C SER A 85 -2.13 -8.55 -16.17
N VAL A 86 -1.59 -9.69 -16.58
CA VAL A 86 -0.16 -9.88 -16.85
C VAL A 86 0.19 -9.43 -18.27
N LEU A 87 -0.82 -9.34 -19.16
CA LEU A 87 -0.64 -9.11 -20.59
C LEU A 87 -0.85 -7.65 -21.02
N GLN A 88 -1.49 -6.83 -20.18
CA GLN A 88 -1.69 -5.42 -20.45
C GLN A 88 -0.68 -4.60 -19.64
N SER A 89 -0.10 -3.60 -20.28
CA SER A 89 0.80 -2.61 -19.63
C SER A 89 0.08 -1.68 -18.64
N CYS A 90 -1.08 -2.09 -18.14
CA CYS A 90 -1.88 -1.35 -17.20
C CYS A 90 -1.44 -1.70 -15.78
N ASP A 91 -1.14 -0.68 -15.01
CA ASP A 91 -0.79 -0.77 -13.60
C ASP A 91 -2.05 -0.96 -12.73
N GLU A 92 -2.96 -1.86 -13.15
CA GLU A 92 -4.22 -2.12 -12.45
C GLU A 92 -4.04 -3.26 -11.44
N ALA A 93 -4.37 -2.98 -10.20
CA ALA A 93 -4.43 -3.96 -9.13
C ALA A 93 -5.85 -4.08 -8.57
N GLU A 94 -6.16 -5.26 -8.09
CA GLU A 94 -7.41 -5.58 -7.42
C GLU A 94 -7.12 -5.98 -5.98
N VAL A 95 -7.98 -5.57 -5.07
CA VAL A 95 -7.94 -5.89 -3.64
C VAL A 95 -9.18 -6.66 -3.26
N LEU A 96 -8.99 -7.78 -2.58
CA LEU A 96 -10.05 -8.62 -2.05
C LEU A 96 -9.93 -8.60 -0.51
N MET A 97 -10.97 -8.10 0.16
CA MET A 97 -11.02 -8.06 1.62
C MET A 97 -11.51 -9.38 2.18
N ASP A 98 -10.88 -9.85 3.26
CA ASP A 98 -11.26 -11.09 3.93
C ASP A 98 -12.65 -11.02 4.59
N SER A 99 -13.08 -9.80 4.97
CA SER A 99 -14.39 -9.54 5.57
C SER A 99 -15.56 -9.71 4.60
N THR A 100 -15.30 -9.89 3.31
CA THR A 100 -16.35 -9.94 2.29
C THR A 100 -16.66 -11.38 1.92
N PRO A 101 -17.92 -11.84 2.05
CA PRO A 101 -18.30 -13.23 1.77
C PRO A 101 -18.17 -13.64 0.30
N ASP A 102 -18.26 -12.68 -0.60
CA ASP A 102 -18.15 -12.94 -2.05
C ASP A 102 -16.80 -12.52 -2.58
N HIS A 103 -15.84 -13.45 -2.57
CA HIS A 103 -14.49 -13.26 -3.11
C HIS A 103 -14.42 -13.26 -4.64
N LYS A 104 -15.54 -13.25 -5.37
CA LYS A 104 -15.55 -13.24 -6.83
C LYS A 104 -15.28 -11.86 -7.40
N LEU A 105 -15.73 -10.81 -6.72
CA LEU A 105 -15.53 -9.43 -7.13
C LEU A 105 -14.55 -8.74 -6.19
N PRO A 106 -13.65 -7.90 -6.72
CA PRO A 106 -12.75 -7.13 -5.88
C PRO A 106 -13.51 -6.08 -5.07
N ASP A 107 -13.04 -5.83 -3.86
CA ASP A 107 -13.57 -4.76 -2.99
C ASP A 107 -13.07 -3.40 -3.44
N PHE A 108 -11.81 -3.37 -3.88
CA PHE A 108 -11.20 -2.17 -4.44
C PHE A 108 -10.45 -2.51 -5.71
N ARG A 109 -10.40 -1.54 -6.61
CA ARG A 109 -9.57 -1.61 -7.82
C ARG A 109 -8.87 -0.29 -8.04
N THR A 110 -7.73 -0.36 -8.70
CA THR A 110 -6.99 0.83 -9.09
C THR A 110 -7.26 1.18 -10.55
N GLU A 111 -7.34 2.48 -10.83
CA GLU A 111 -7.47 3.02 -12.18
C GLU A 111 -6.40 4.10 -12.41
N GLY A 112 -5.86 4.14 -13.62
CA GLY A 112 -4.84 5.11 -13.99
C GLY A 112 -3.44 4.54 -14.01
N CYS A 113 -2.42 5.39 -13.89
CA CYS A 113 -1.02 5.00 -13.96
C CYS A 113 -0.27 5.41 -12.70
N PHE A 114 0.07 4.43 -11.88
CA PHE A 114 0.81 4.68 -10.65
C PHE A 114 2.21 5.26 -10.93
N ARG A 115 2.92 4.78 -11.94
CA ARG A 115 4.24 5.32 -12.34
C ARG A 115 4.22 6.81 -12.66
N ARG A 116 3.10 7.31 -13.18
CA ARG A 116 2.90 8.74 -13.45
C ARG A 116 2.39 9.51 -12.24
N ARG A 117 2.21 8.84 -11.08
CA ARG A 117 1.60 9.40 -9.89
C ARG A 117 0.24 10.06 -10.18
N ASN A 118 -0.55 9.39 -10.98
CA ASN A 118 -1.90 9.80 -11.37
C ASN A 118 -2.77 8.55 -11.44
N CYS A 119 -3.27 8.14 -10.30
CA CYS A 119 -4.16 6.98 -10.20
C CYS A 119 -5.17 7.18 -9.06
N LYS A 120 -6.22 6.37 -9.09
CA LYS A 120 -7.33 6.36 -8.17
C LYS A 120 -7.53 4.96 -7.62
N ILE A 121 -8.07 4.88 -6.42
CA ILE A 121 -8.64 3.64 -5.89
C ILE A 121 -10.16 3.83 -5.89
N MET A 122 -10.84 2.88 -6.52
CA MET A 122 -12.29 2.81 -6.63
C MET A 122 -12.80 1.68 -5.75
N ASP A 123 -13.94 1.87 -5.13
CA ASP A 123 -14.65 0.81 -4.41
C ASP A 123 -15.51 -0.05 -5.34
N ARG A 124 -16.30 -0.97 -4.76
CA ARG A 124 -17.24 -1.83 -5.51
C ARG A 124 -18.36 -1.08 -6.23
N ASN A 125 -18.71 0.12 -5.77
CA ASN A 125 -19.78 0.94 -6.34
C ASN A 125 -19.28 1.87 -7.43
N ASP A 126 -17.99 1.76 -7.79
CA ASP A 126 -17.31 2.68 -8.69
C ASP A 126 -17.15 4.09 -8.13
N ASP A 127 -17.17 4.23 -6.79
CA ASP A 127 -16.88 5.49 -6.13
C ASP A 127 -15.38 5.67 -5.90
N GLU A 128 -14.85 6.87 -6.18
CA GLU A 128 -13.46 7.21 -5.89
C GLU A 128 -13.27 7.35 -4.38
N VAL A 129 -12.52 6.42 -3.78
CA VAL A 129 -12.21 6.43 -2.35
C VAL A 129 -10.84 6.99 -2.04
N THR A 130 -9.93 6.99 -3.00
CA THR A 130 -8.58 7.54 -2.85
C THR A 130 -8.06 8.08 -4.17
N LEU A 131 -7.45 9.26 -4.13
CA LEU A 131 -6.78 9.89 -5.25
C LEU A 131 -5.29 10.06 -4.96
N ILE A 132 -4.45 9.61 -5.89
CA ILE A 132 -3.01 9.79 -5.87
C ILE A 132 -2.64 10.76 -7.00
N SER A 133 -2.02 11.89 -6.66
CA SER A 133 -1.66 12.92 -7.62
C SER A 133 -0.28 13.52 -7.33
N ARG A 134 0.41 13.95 -8.38
CA ARG A 134 1.62 14.76 -8.19
C ARG A 134 1.26 16.09 -7.53
N ASN A 135 2.05 16.46 -6.54
CA ASN A 135 1.89 17.76 -5.91
C ASN A 135 2.39 18.86 -6.88
N LYS A 136 1.45 19.61 -7.45
CA LYS A 136 1.75 20.71 -8.41
C LYS A 136 1.86 22.09 -7.75
N GLU A 137 1.64 22.17 -6.44
CA GLU A 137 1.30 23.45 -5.80
C GLU A 137 2.47 24.30 -5.30
N ASN A 138 3.75 23.88 -5.39
CA ASN A 138 4.85 24.75 -4.97
C ASN A 138 5.85 24.99 -6.09
N LYS A 139 5.64 26.07 -6.82
CA LYS A 139 6.57 26.55 -7.87
C LYS A 139 7.92 27.08 -7.34
N SER A 140 8.11 27.22 -6.02
CA SER A 140 9.33 27.79 -5.45
C SER A 140 10.37 26.77 -4.99
N VAL A 141 9.96 25.55 -4.69
CA VAL A 141 10.84 24.41 -4.47
C VAL A 141 10.20 23.26 -5.19
N ALA A 142 10.78 22.81 -6.29
CA ALA A 142 10.28 21.61 -6.97
C ALA A 142 10.42 20.44 -5.98
N PRO A 143 9.29 19.87 -5.45
CA PRO A 143 9.38 18.64 -4.70
C PRO A 143 9.99 17.61 -5.63
N GLY A 144 10.92 16.82 -5.12
CA GLY A 144 11.53 15.76 -5.91
C GLY A 144 10.44 14.90 -6.55
N ASP A 145 10.75 14.23 -7.65
CA ASP A 145 9.81 13.35 -8.38
C ASP A 145 9.16 12.27 -7.50
N ASP A 146 9.62 12.15 -6.26
CA ASP A 146 9.24 11.17 -5.26
C ASP A 146 8.14 11.64 -4.32
N VAL A 147 7.76 12.92 -4.38
CA VAL A 147 6.74 13.51 -3.51
C VAL A 147 5.41 13.60 -4.27
N PHE A 148 4.37 13.05 -3.69
CA PHE A 148 3.01 13.09 -4.24
C PHE A 148 1.99 13.22 -3.11
N SER A 149 0.79 13.64 -3.46
CA SER A 149 -0.34 13.78 -2.54
C SER A 149 -1.22 12.54 -2.59
N LEU A 150 -1.69 12.13 -1.41
CA LEU A 150 -2.66 11.06 -1.21
C LEU A 150 -3.89 11.69 -0.55
N ILE A 151 -5.01 11.69 -1.26
CA ILE A 151 -6.29 12.18 -0.75
C ILE A 151 -7.16 10.95 -0.49
N ILE A 152 -7.57 10.77 0.76
CA ILE A 152 -8.36 9.62 1.22
C ILE A 152 -9.72 10.15 1.67
N GLN A 153 -10.81 9.51 1.25
CA GLN A 153 -12.15 9.84 1.69
C GLN A 153 -12.32 9.58 3.20
N PRO A 154 -13.11 10.41 3.93
CA PRO A 154 -13.19 10.36 5.39
C PRO A 154 -13.67 9.03 5.99
N ASN A 155 -14.40 8.22 5.22
CA ASN A 155 -14.92 6.92 5.63
C ASN A 155 -13.97 5.75 5.37
N MET A 156 -12.77 6.02 4.82
CA MET A 156 -11.77 4.99 4.54
C MET A 156 -10.69 4.94 5.61
N GLU A 157 -10.22 3.74 5.90
CA GLU A 157 -9.11 3.54 6.82
C GLU A 157 -7.79 3.97 6.16
N THR A 158 -7.14 4.95 6.73
CA THR A 158 -5.88 5.52 6.21
C THR A 158 -4.78 4.47 6.09
N GLU A 159 -4.67 3.56 7.06
CA GLU A 159 -3.66 2.51 7.09
C GLU A 159 -3.83 1.51 5.94
N LEU A 160 -5.08 1.14 5.63
CA LEU A 160 -5.36 0.26 4.51
C LEU A 160 -5.07 0.93 3.17
N MET A 161 -5.52 2.18 2.98
CA MET A 161 -5.25 2.93 1.74
C MET A 161 -3.74 3.14 1.54
N ALA A 162 -3.01 3.39 2.62
CA ALA A 162 -1.55 3.49 2.58
C ALA A 162 -0.89 2.14 2.24
N ALA A 163 -1.39 1.04 2.78
CA ALA A 163 -0.92 -0.30 2.46
C ALA A 163 -1.13 -0.64 0.97
N PHE A 164 -2.31 -0.30 0.41
CA PHE A 164 -2.59 -0.48 -1.02
C PHE A 164 -1.65 0.37 -1.88
N LEU A 165 -1.38 1.61 -1.48
CA LEU A 165 -0.43 2.47 -2.16
C LEU A 165 0.98 1.85 -2.23
N VAL A 166 1.48 1.32 -1.11
CA VAL A 166 2.77 0.63 -1.05
C VAL A 166 2.81 -0.57 -1.98
N LEU A 167 1.73 -1.37 -2.01
CA LEU A 167 1.64 -2.53 -2.89
C LEU A 167 1.55 -2.14 -4.35
N MET A 168 0.86 -1.05 -4.68
CA MET A 168 0.84 -0.51 -6.04
C MET A 168 2.24 -0.16 -6.54
N ASP A 169 3.06 0.44 -5.69
CA ASP A 169 4.44 0.74 -6.05
C ASP A 169 5.24 -0.55 -6.35
N ARG A 170 5.00 -1.63 -5.60
CA ARG A 170 5.66 -2.92 -5.79
C ARG A 170 5.17 -3.69 -7.01
N ILE A 171 3.87 -3.63 -7.29
CA ILE A 171 3.23 -4.35 -8.40
C ILE A 171 3.48 -3.64 -9.73
N CYS A 172 3.59 -2.30 -9.73
CA CYS A 172 3.68 -1.48 -10.93
C CYS A 172 5.12 -1.05 -11.27
N THR A 173 6.12 -1.48 -10.51
CA THR A 173 7.53 -1.19 -10.79
C THR A 173 8.15 -2.30 -11.59
#